data_3dba774823938378fa5c5b16aaa1aa34
#
_entry.id   3dba774823938378fa5c5b16aaa1aa34
#
_cell.length_a   1.000
_cell.length_b   1.000
_cell.length_c   1.000
_cell.angle_alpha   90.00
_cell.angle_beta   90.00
_cell.angle_gamma   90.00
#
_symmetry.space_group_name_H-M   'P 1'
#
loop_
_entity.id
_entity.type
_entity.pdbx_description
1 polymer ?
#
loop_
_entity_poly.entity_id
_entity_poly.type
_entity_poly.pdbx_seq_one_letter_code
_entity_poly.pdbx_strand_id
1 'polypeptide(L)'
;MSVKHYLKETVWDAAQKRIAYVFNEFDHVMVAFSGGKDSGVVLNLALDYAKQHDQLDKLAVYTLDYEALYQMTTDYVTKTFESLPDKVDKYWLCLPIKAQCSTSMFQNYWTPWDPDKQKIWVREMPDKPYVVNKDNAQFDYSAWDYTVQDNFNAWWASQNGDKSVVLVGIKASESLNRQSAITSKQKVNQYDRKKWVTKKDGYVAAYPIYDWNSSDDWVANARQGWPYNHLYDLMYQAGVKIDDMRVASPFNDYAKASLKLYKAIDPNTWSKMIGRVNGVDFTGTYGDTKIMGWRKIQKPDGFTWKQYMYFLLDTLPEETKQNYLKKLKASKKSWRVGGARDQKTIQQLVDEGAPVIRTGKTNNRGKKNKEVIQFDDYLDDTTIDNFKAVPTYKRMCICIMKNDTTCKYMGFAQTKAEIKKRKHAIEKYQNIL
;
A
#
# COMPACT_ATOMS: atom_id res chain seq x y z
N MET A 1 -4.55 11.75 16.76
CA MET A 1 -3.12 11.66 16.33
C MET A 1 -2.33 11.21 17.54
N SER A 2 -1.47 10.20 17.41
CA SER A 2 -0.50 9.91 18.48
C SER A 2 0.49 11.08 18.50
N VAL A 3 0.76 11.61 19.70
CA VAL A 3 1.74 12.67 19.88
C VAL A 3 3.12 12.08 19.59
N LYS A 4 3.89 12.68 18.66
CA LYS A 4 5.30 12.34 18.48
C LYS A 4 6.05 12.64 19.76
N HIS A 5 6.83 11.69 20.25
CA HIS A 5 7.74 11.90 21.37
C HIS A 5 9.15 12.01 20.81
N TYR A 6 9.78 13.14 21.02
CA TYR A 6 11.18 13.35 20.66
C TYR A 6 12.07 12.78 21.75
N LEU A 7 13.04 11.96 21.36
CA LEU A 7 14.01 11.34 22.24
C LEU A 7 15.38 12.03 22.07
N LYS A 8 16.33 11.75 22.96
CA LYS A 8 17.73 12.20 22.80
C LYS A 8 18.46 11.44 21.68
N GLU A 9 18.00 10.22 21.37
CA GLU A 9 18.52 9.40 20.29
C GLU A 9 18.01 9.87 18.93
N THR A 10 18.90 9.99 17.95
CA THR A 10 18.52 10.34 16.59
C THR A 10 17.85 9.14 15.87
N VAL A 11 17.03 9.40 14.85
CA VAL A 11 16.42 8.34 14.02
C VAL A 11 17.49 7.54 13.29
N TRP A 12 18.64 8.14 12.98
CA TRP A 12 19.82 7.47 12.40
C TRP A 12 20.40 6.44 13.36
N ASP A 13 20.75 6.83 14.60
CA ASP A 13 21.30 5.93 15.60
C ASP A 13 20.34 4.78 15.92
N ALA A 14 19.05 5.11 16.00
CA ALA A 14 18.01 4.10 16.22
C ALA A 14 17.90 3.10 15.07
N ALA A 15 18.03 3.54 13.81
CA ALA A 15 18.02 2.67 12.63
C ALA A 15 19.26 1.77 12.60
N GLN A 16 20.46 2.30 12.91
CA GLN A 16 21.70 1.51 13.02
C GLN A 16 21.57 0.39 14.06
N LYS A 17 21.04 0.72 15.25
CA LYS A 17 20.80 -0.29 16.31
C LYS A 17 19.80 -1.35 15.89
N ARG A 18 18.78 -0.99 15.12
CA ARG A 18 17.77 -1.92 14.61
C ARG A 18 18.36 -2.86 13.56
N ILE A 19 19.19 -2.35 12.65
CA ILE A 19 19.90 -3.17 11.68
C ILE A 19 20.85 -4.12 12.41
N ALA A 20 21.64 -3.63 13.37
CA ALA A 20 22.51 -4.48 14.18
C ALA A 20 21.72 -5.60 14.90
N TYR A 21 20.58 -5.26 15.51
CA TYR A 21 19.71 -6.26 16.11
C TYR A 21 19.24 -7.31 15.11
N VAL A 22 18.82 -6.90 13.90
CA VAL A 22 18.34 -7.82 12.87
C VAL A 22 19.45 -8.82 12.47
N PHE A 23 20.64 -8.36 12.17
CA PHE A 23 21.75 -9.23 11.75
C PHE A 23 22.29 -10.13 12.88
N ASN A 24 22.10 -9.74 14.14
CA ASN A 24 22.48 -10.57 15.30
C ASN A 24 21.40 -11.61 15.65
N GLU A 25 20.11 -11.29 15.43
CA GLU A 25 18.99 -12.17 15.80
C GLU A 25 18.65 -13.17 14.70
N PHE A 26 18.80 -12.78 13.43
CA PHE A 26 18.39 -13.58 12.28
C PHE A 26 19.61 -14.09 11.51
N ASP A 27 19.47 -15.31 10.98
CA ASP A 27 20.51 -15.94 10.18
C ASP A 27 20.39 -15.57 8.70
N HIS A 28 19.16 -15.22 8.25
CA HIS A 28 18.87 -14.80 6.88
C HIS A 28 18.07 -13.50 6.88
N VAL A 29 18.57 -12.50 6.14
CA VAL A 29 18.01 -11.14 6.07
C VAL A 29 17.73 -10.79 4.62
N MET A 30 16.46 -10.57 4.27
CA MET A 30 16.09 -10.14 2.93
C MET A 30 15.61 -8.70 2.92
N VAL A 31 16.01 -7.91 1.93
CA VAL A 31 15.55 -6.54 1.74
C VAL A 31 14.54 -6.49 0.60
N ALA A 32 13.34 -5.96 0.88
CA ALA A 32 12.35 -5.63 -0.13
C ALA A 32 12.72 -4.29 -0.78
N PHE A 33 13.31 -4.33 -1.98
CA PHE A 33 13.81 -3.18 -2.70
C PHE A 33 12.92 -2.82 -3.89
N SER A 34 12.27 -1.68 -3.86
CA SER A 34 11.37 -1.21 -4.93
C SER A 34 11.98 -0.17 -5.88
N GLY A 35 13.26 0.16 -5.74
CA GLY A 35 13.87 1.29 -6.43
C GLY A 35 13.43 2.66 -5.91
N GLY A 36 12.65 2.70 -4.82
CA GLY A 36 12.24 3.92 -4.15
C GLY A 36 13.22 4.39 -3.07
N LYS A 37 13.09 5.66 -2.63
CA LYS A 37 13.98 6.30 -1.65
C LYS A 37 14.06 5.53 -0.33
N ASP A 38 12.91 5.10 0.20
CA ASP A 38 12.82 4.45 1.52
C ASP A 38 13.47 3.05 1.49
N SER A 39 13.16 2.25 0.46
CA SER A 39 13.74 0.92 0.30
C SER A 39 15.24 0.98 -0.06
N GLY A 40 15.67 2.05 -0.77
CA GLY A 40 17.07 2.32 -1.05
C GLY A 40 17.88 2.58 0.22
N VAL A 41 17.34 3.39 1.14
CA VAL A 41 17.98 3.64 2.45
C VAL A 41 18.08 2.35 3.26
N VAL A 42 17.02 1.53 3.31
CA VAL A 42 17.06 0.25 4.04
C VAL A 42 18.10 -0.70 3.44
N LEU A 43 18.17 -0.78 2.10
CA LEU A 43 19.17 -1.59 1.41
C LEU A 43 20.59 -1.14 1.74
N ASN A 44 20.86 0.16 1.65
CA ASN A 44 22.20 0.70 1.95
C ASN A 44 22.59 0.51 3.41
N LEU A 45 21.67 0.72 4.37
CA LEU A 45 21.89 0.42 5.78
C LEU A 45 22.26 -1.04 6.01
N ALA A 46 21.54 -1.97 5.37
CA ALA A 46 21.80 -3.40 5.49
C ALA A 46 23.13 -3.81 4.84
N LEU A 47 23.42 -3.27 3.65
CA LEU A 47 24.68 -3.52 2.94
C LEU A 47 25.91 -3.02 3.72
N ASP A 48 25.84 -1.79 4.24
CA ASP A 48 26.95 -1.21 5.00
C ASP A 48 27.23 -2.00 6.27
N TYR A 49 26.16 -2.38 7.00
CA TYR A 49 26.31 -3.23 8.17
C TYR A 49 26.91 -4.60 7.83
N ALA A 50 26.36 -5.27 6.82
CA ALA A 50 26.79 -6.59 6.40
C ALA A 50 28.26 -6.59 5.91
N LYS A 51 28.68 -5.54 5.19
CA LYS A 51 30.09 -5.36 4.77
C LYS A 51 31.02 -5.14 5.97
N GLN A 52 30.63 -4.31 6.93
CA GLN A 52 31.45 -3.98 8.11
C GLN A 52 31.65 -5.18 9.05
N HIS A 53 30.71 -6.15 9.04
CA HIS A 53 30.71 -7.29 9.95
C HIS A 53 30.96 -8.65 9.24
N ASP A 54 31.35 -8.62 7.95
CA ASP A 54 31.55 -9.81 7.11
C ASP A 54 30.35 -10.78 7.11
N GLN A 55 29.13 -10.21 6.96
CA GLN A 55 27.85 -10.94 6.98
C GLN A 55 27.08 -10.78 5.67
N LEU A 56 27.76 -10.56 4.56
CA LEU A 56 27.11 -10.40 3.24
C LEU A 56 26.39 -11.68 2.78
N ASP A 57 26.84 -12.82 3.22
CA ASP A 57 26.25 -14.14 2.95
C ASP A 57 24.89 -14.35 3.64
N LYS A 58 24.57 -13.54 4.66
CA LYS A 58 23.23 -13.53 5.25
C LYS A 58 22.22 -12.72 4.44
N LEU A 59 22.67 -11.89 3.48
CA LEU A 59 21.83 -10.88 2.85
C LEU A 59 21.25 -11.37 1.53
N ALA A 60 19.94 -11.17 1.37
CA ALA A 60 19.22 -11.32 0.12
C ALA A 60 18.50 -10.01 -0.25
N VAL A 61 18.28 -9.79 -1.53
CA VAL A 61 17.55 -8.61 -2.04
C VAL A 61 16.53 -9.05 -3.07
N TYR A 62 15.28 -8.58 -2.96
CA TYR A 62 14.31 -8.79 -4.02
C TYR A 62 13.64 -7.49 -4.48
N THR A 63 13.21 -7.48 -5.73
CA THR A 63 12.33 -6.47 -6.30
C THR A 63 11.12 -7.09 -6.97
N LEU A 64 9.93 -6.51 -6.76
CA LEU A 64 8.73 -6.86 -7.51
C LEU A 64 8.55 -5.86 -8.64
N ASP A 65 8.67 -6.35 -9.86
CA ASP A 65 8.68 -5.54 -11.06
C ASP A 65 7.29 -5.47 -11.71
N TYR A 66 6.77 -4.25 -11.81
CA TYR A 66 5.46 -3.98 -12.39
C TYR A 66 5.50 -3.68 -13.91
N GLU A 67 6.56 -4.05 -14.65
CA GLU A 67 6.68 -3.82 -16.10
C GLU A 67 6.70 -2.32 -16.48
N ALA A 68 5.69 -1.56 -16.09
CA ALA A 68 5.46 -0.17 -16.49
C ALA A 68 6.00 0.84 -15.46
N LEU A 69 7.29 0.77 -15.15
CA LEU A 69 7.98 1.75 -14.31
C LEU A 69 8.68 2.79 -15.18
N TYR A 70 9.04 3.95 -14.60
CA TYR A 70 9.94 4.90 -15.28
C TYR A 70 11.25 4.22 -15.67
N GLN A 71 11.75 4.53 -16.86
CA GLN A 71 13.04 3.97 -17.33
C GLN A 71 14.16 4.25 -16.32
N MET A 72 14.23 5.46 -15.76
CA MET A 72 15.21 5.81 -14.73
C MET A 72 15.13 4.94 -13.48
N THR A 73 13.92 4.52 -13.09
CA THR A 73 13.75 3.57 -11.96
C THR A 73 14.27 2.20 -12.33
N THR A 74 13.95 1.71 -13.52
CA THR A 74 14.44 0.43 -14.03
C THR A 74 15.97 0.43 -14.11
N ASP A 75 16.57 1.49 -14.63
CA ASP A 75 18.03 1.66 -14.72
C ASP A 75 18.68 1.69 -13.34
N TYR A 76 18.07 2.40 -12.39
CA TYR A 76 18.57 2.43 -11.00
C TYR A 76 18.51 1.06 -10.34
N VAL A 77 17.40 0.33 -10.50
CA VAL A 77 17.25 -1.03 -9.97
C VAL A 77 18.28 -1.96 -10.63
N THR A 78 18.44 -1.89 -11.95
CA THR A 78 19.41 -2.69 -12.69
C THR A 78 20.84 -2.45 -12.18
N LYS A 79 21.27 -1.19 -12.14
CA LYS A 79 22.60 -0.82 -11.63
C LYS A 79 22.81 -1.27 -10.17
N THR A 80 21.78 -1.15 -9.33
CA THR A 80 21.84 -1.60 -7.95
C THR A 80 22.07 -3.11 -7.89
N PHE A 81 21.26 -3.91 -8.60
CA PHE A 81 21.40 -5.37 -8.61
C PHE A 81 22.73 -5.85 -9.19
N GLU A 82 23.24 -5.17 -10.22
CA GLU A 82 24.56 -5.47 -10.82
C GLU A 82 25.72 -5.09 -9.88
N SER A 83 25.55 -4.09 -9.03
CA SER A 83 26.56 -3.65 -8.06
C SER A 83 26.56 -4.43 -6.76
N LEU A 84 25.52 -5.24 -6.49
CA LEU A 84 25.49 -6.08 -5.29
C LEU A 84 26.61 -7.12 -5.33
N PRO A 85 27.32 -7.34 -4.20
CA PRO A 85 28.33 -8.40 -4.09
C PRO A 85 27.79 -9.77 -4.49
N ASP A 86 28.66 -10.66 -4.97
CA ASP A 86 28.26 -12.01 -5.40
C ASP A 86 27.74 -12.87 -4.25
N LYS A 87 28.14 -12.58 -3.02
CA LYS A 87 27.65 -13.25 -1.80
C LYS A 87 26.19 -12.90 -1.46
N VAL A 88 25.62 -11.87 -2.08
CA VAL A 88 24.23 -11.43 -1.82
C VAL A 88 23.29 -12.13 -2.78
N ASP A 89 22.31 -12.84 -2.25
CA ASP A 89 21.25 -13.47 -3.06
C ASP A 89 20.34 -12.43 -3.69
N LYS A 90 19.95 -12.67 -4.95
CA LYS A 90 19.20 -11.72 -5.77
C LYS A 90 17.94 -12.34 -6.34
N TYR A 91 16.79 -11.63 -6.25
CA TYR A 91 15.52 -12.07 -6.83
C TYR A 91 14.82 -10.89 -7.51
N TRP A 92 14.64 -10.97 -8.84
CA TRP A 92 13.92 -9.99 -9.62
C TRP A 92 12.61 -10.59 -10.13
N LEU A 93 11.48 -10.27 -9.46
CA LEU A 93 10.19 -10.90 -9.70
C LEU A 93 9.47 -10.24 -10.87
N CYS A 94 9.43 -10.89 -12.04
CA CYS A 94 8.70 -10.49 -13.24
C CYS A 94 7.52 -11.44 -13.46
N LEU A 95 6.43 -11.24 -12.72
CA LEU A 95 5.32 -12.20 -12.61
C LEU A 95 4.00 -11.63 -13.13
N PRO A 96 3.15 -12.44 -13.76
CA PRO A 96 1.81 -12.03 -14.22
C PRO A 96 0.81 -11.98 -13.05
N ILE A 97 1.00 -11.01 -12.18
CA ILE A 97 0.20 -10.80 -10.97
C ILE A 97 -1.01 -9.90 -11.21
N LYS A 98 -1.96 -9.86 -10.28
CA LYS A 98 -3.06 -8.89 -10.30
C LYS A 98 -2.61 -7.60 -9.61
N ALA A 99 -2.19 -6.61 -10.39
CA ALA A 99 -1.83 -5.28 -9.90
C ALA A 99 -3.02 -4.32 -9.97
N GLN A 100 -3.25 -3.52 -8.93
CA GLN A 100 -4.37 -2.59 -8.89
C GLN A 100 -4.33 -1.61 -10.08
N CYS A 101 -5.47 -1.48 -10.78
CA CYS A 101 -5.67 -0.50 -11.84
C CYS A 101 -6.84 0.43 -11.49
N SER A 102 -6.58 1.75 -11.54
CA SER A 102 -7.57 2.80 -11.26
C SER A 102 -7.70 3.79 -12.43
N THR A 103 -7.12 3.48 -13.58
CA THR A 103 -7.15 4.33 -14.78
C THR A 103 -8.40 4.13 -15.61
N SER A 104 -9.08 2.98 -15.48
CA SER A 104 -10.30 2.66 -16.23
C SER A 104 -11.37 2.10 -15.32
N MET A 105 -12.63 2.45 -15.57
CA MET A 105 -13.80 1.87 -14.90
C MET A 105 -14.04 0.41 -15.32
N PHE A 106 -13.51 0.01 -16.47
CA PHE A 106 -13.67 -1.32 -17.06
C PHE A 106 -12.57 -2.31 -16.68
N GLN A 107 -11.55 -1.85 -15.95
CA GLN A 107 -10.38 -2.66 -15.61
C GLN A 107 -9.98 -2.36 -14.16
N ASN A 108 -10.30 -3.26 -13.22
CA ASN A 108 -9.99 -3.11 -11.80
C ASN A 108 -8.58 -3.57 -11.43
N TYR A 109 -7.96 -4.37 -12.29
CA TYR A 109 -6.55 -4.77 -12.22
C TYR A 109 -5.95 -4.83 -13.62
N TRP A 110 -4.65 -4.76 -13.69
CA TRP A 110 -3.89 -5.11 -14.87
C TRP A 110 -2.85 -6.17 -14.50
N THR A 111 -2.35 -6.88 -15.49
CA THR A 111 -1.40 -7.95 -15.30
C THR A 111 -0.08 -7.54 -15.93
N PRO A 112 0.92 -7.07 -15.12
CA PRO A 112 2.26 -6.91 -15.63
C PRO A 112 2.79 -8.26 -16.10
N TRP A 113 3.69 -8.23 -17.09
CA TRP A 113 4.33 -9.44 -17.64
C TRP A 113 3.32 -10.51 -18.13
N ASP A 114 2.12 -10.08 -18.54
CA ASP A 114 1.07 -10.91 -19.10
C ASP A 114 1.58 -11.63 -20.36
N PRO A 115 1.72 -12.98 -20.38
CA PRO A 115 2.30 -13.69 -21.52
C PRO A 115 1.46 -13.52 -22.79
N ASP A 116 0.15 -13.36 -22.67
CA ASP A 116 -0.74 -13.17 -23.82
C ASP A 116 -0.56 -11.78 -24.46
N LYS A 117 0.10 -10.87 -23.77
CA LYS A 117 0.35 -9.49 -24.20
C LYS A 117 1.83 -9.16 -24.40
N GLN A 118 2.69 -10.14 -24.55
CA GLN A 118 4.13 -9.96 -24.67
C GLN A 118 4.52 -8.95 -25.77
N LYS A 119 3.82 -8.97 -26.91
CA LYS A 119 4.09 -8.05 -28.04
C LYS A 119 3.87 -6.56 -27.72
N ILE A 120 3.15 -6.27 -26.65
CA ILE A 120 2.82 -4.91 -26.22
C ILE A 120 3.29 -4.62 -24.79
N TRP A 121 4.20 -5.41 -24.23
CA TRP A 121 4.86 -5.06 -22.98
C TRP A 121 5.50 -3.69 -23.06
N VAL A 122 5.46 -2.96 -21.96
CA VAL A 122 6.04 -1.61 -21.90
C VAL A 122 7.55 -1.66 -22.12
N ARG A 123 8.20 -2.72 -21.69
CA ARG A 123 9.61 -3.01 -21.93
C ARG A 123 9.86 -4.51 -21.96
N GLU A 124 11.04 -4.89 -22.39
CA GLU A 124 11.48 -6.27 -22.35
C GLU A 124 11.75 -6.73 -20.90
N MET A 125 11.49 -8.01 -20.63
CA MET A 125 11.83 -8.62 -19.35
C MET A 125 13.37 -8.70 -19.24
N PRO A 126 13.95 -8.37 -18.08
CA PRO A 126 15.39 -8.51 -17.89
C PRO A 126 15.84 -9.95 -18.10
N ASP A 127 16.89 -10.14 -18.89
CA ASP A 127 17.55 -11.44 -19.08
C ASP A 127 18.73 -11.55 -18.11
N LYS A 128 18.44 -12.01 -16.90
CA LYS A 128 19.44 -12.18 -15.83
C LYS A 128 19.14 -13.48 -15.06
N PRO A 129 20.16 -14.16 -14.52
CA PRO A 129 20.00 -15.44 -13.86
C PRO A 129 19.15 -15.39 -12.58
N TYR A 130 18.99 -14.21 -12.00
CA TYR A 130 18.20 -13.96 -10.79
C TYR A 130 16.76 -13.48 -11.08
N VAL A 131 16.32 -13.53 -12.34
CA VAL A 131 14.93 -13.20 -12.70
C VAL A 131 14.03 -14.39 -12.38
N VAL A 132 13.00 -14.12 -11.58
CA VAL A 132 11.93 -15.06 -11.28
C VAL A 132 10.71 -14.66 -12.10
N ASN A 133 10.30 -15.56 -12.99
CA ASN A 133 9.17 -15.38 -13.90
C ASN A 133 8.14 -16.53 -13.74
N LYS A 134 7.14 -16.57 -14.60
CA LYS A 134 6.08 -17.59 -14.56
C LYS A 134 6.59 -19.04 -14.72
N ASP A 135 7.76 -19.22 -15.33
CA ASP A 135 8.28 -20.55 -15.69
C ASP A 135 9.15 -21.15 -14.58
N ASN A 136 9.71 -20.30 -13.67
CA ASN A 136 10.60 -20.73 -12.60
C ASN A 136 10.14 -20.34 -11.18
N ALA A 137 9.00 -19.67 -11.03
CA ALA A 137 8.44 -19.32 -9.72
C ALA A 137 7.97 -20.57 -8.95
N GLN A 138 8.39 -20.72 -7.70
CA GLN A 138 8.07 -21.88 -6.84
C GLN A 138 7.08 -21.51 -5.71
N PHE A 139 6.31 -20.45 -5.87
CA PHE A 139 5.28 -19.97 -4.94
C PHE A 139 4.03 -19.52 -5.71
N ASP A 140 2.89 -19.42 -5.04
CA ASP A 140 1.65 -18.93 -5.68
C ASP A 140 1.71 -17.44 -5.97
N TYR A 141 1.70 -17.10 -7.26
CA TYR A 141 1.66 -15.72 -7.77
C TYR A 141 0.32 -15.37 -8.44
N SER A 142 -0.68 -16.25 -8.43
CA SER A 142 -1.99 -16.05 -9.08
C SER A 142 -2.91 -15.06 -8.31
N ALA A 143 -2.36 -14.18 -7.48
CA ALA A 143 -3.07 -13.34 -6.54
C ALA A 143 -2.81 -11.85 -6.76
N TRP A 144 -3.37 -11.00 -5.89
CA TRP A 144 -3.05 -9.58 -5.84
C TRP A 144 -1.60 -9.36 -5.38
N ASP A 145 -0.98 -8.30 -5.87
CA ASP A 145 0.42 -7.94 -5.66
C ASP A 145 0.89 -8.04 -4.20
N TYR A 146 0.10 -7.55 -3.22
CA TYR A 146 0.45 -7.67 -1.80
C TYR A 146 0.43 -9.13 -1.31
N THR A 147 -0.49 -9.94 -1.80
CA THR A 147 -0.56 -11.36 -1.45
C THR A 147 0.60 -12.12 -2.07
N VAL A 148 0.97 -11.78 -3.31
CA VAL A 148 2.13 -12.37 -3.99
C VAL A 148 3.43 -12.06 -3.25
N GLN A 149 3.60 -10.82 -2.77
CA GLN A 149 4.76 -10.47 -1.94
C GLN A 149 4.76 -11.27 -0.62
N ASP A 150 3.62 -11.40 0.06
CA ASP A 150 3.53 -12.23 1.27
C ASP A 150 3.86 -13.71 0.95
N ASN A 151 3.38 -14.26 -0.17
CA ASN A 151 3.66 -15.64 -0.60
C ASN A 151 5.14 -15.85 -0.95
N PHE A 152 5.76 -14.91 -1.68
CA PHE A 152 7.19 -14.96 -1.96
C PHE A 152 8.04 -14.91 -0.68
N ASN A 153 7.71 -13.99 0.22
CA ASN A 153 8.43 -13.85 1.48
C ASN A 153 8.33 -15.11 2.35
N ALA A 154 7.14 -15.72 2.40
CA ALA A 154 6.92 -16.97 3.13
C ALA A 154 7.66 -18.16 2.47
N TRP A 155 7.62 -18.25 1.14
CA TRP A 155 8.39 -19.25 0.41
C TRP A 155 9.90 -19.07 0.66
N TRP A 156 10.45 -17.88 0.51
CA TRP A 156 11.85 -17.61 0.76
C TRP A 156 12.26 -17.98 2.20
N ALA A 157 11.46 -17.59 3.18
CA ALA A 157 11.71 -17.95 4.58
C ALA A 157 11.68 -19.47 4.80
N SER A 158 10.78 -20.20 4.13
CA SER A 158 10.72 -21.67 4.23
C SER A 158 11.96 -22.37 3.66
N GLN A 159 12.62 -21.74 2.67
CA GLN A 159 13.87 -22.27 2.11
C GLN A 159 15.09 -22.01 3.02
N ASN A 160 15.02 -20.99 3.87
CA ASN A 160 16.14 -20.51 4.68
C ASN A 160 15.99 -20.79 6.20
N GLY A 161 14.82 -21.29 6.64
CA GLY A 161 14.55 -21.66 8.03
C GLY A 161 13.95 -20.56 8.90
N ASP A 162 13.64 -20.89 10.15
CA ASP A 162 12.83 -20.10 11.08
C ASP A 162 13.43 -18.73 11.47
N LYS A 163 14.75 -18.59 11.35
CA LYS A 163 15.47 -17.34 11.63
C LYS A 163 15.64 -16.46 10.40
N SER A 164 14.58 -16.33 9.60
CA SER A 164 14.54 -15.49 8.41
C SER A 164 13.70 -14.24 8.63
N VAL A 165 14.19 -13.08 8.16
CA VAL A 165 13.50 -11.80 8.28
C VAL A 165 13.52 -11.00 6.98
N VAL A 166 12.44 -10.29 6.70
CA VAL A 166 12.32 -9.37 5.56
C VAL A 166 12.32 -7.93 6.05
N LEU A 167 13.27 -7.13 5.60
CA LEU A 167 13.36 -5.70 5.85
C LEU A 167 12.49 -4.94 4.85
N VAL A 168 11.63 -4.07 5.35
CA VAL A 168 10.72 -3.28 4.53
C VAL A 168 10.80 -1.81 4.90
N GLY A 169 11.00 -0.94 3.92
CA GLY A 169 11.12 0.52 4.08
C GLY A 169 9.76 1.19 4.34
N ILE A 170 9.06 0.82 5.41
CA ILE A 170 7.78 1.41 5.80
C ILE A 170 7.98 2.49 6.85
N LYS A 171 7.34 3.66 6.64
CA LYS A 171 7.31 4.78 7.61
C LYS A 171 5.92 4.98 8.18
N ALA A 172 5.84 5.18 9.50
CA ALA A 172 4.58 5.41 10.22
C ALA A 172 3.89 6.72 9.80
N SER A 173 4.65 7.71 9.32
CA SER A 173 4.14 9.02 8.88
C SER A 173 3.35 8.98 7.57
N GLU A 174 3.51 7.94 6.73
CA GLU A 174 2.92 7.90 5.40
C GLU A 174 1.42 7.56 5.37
N SER A 175 0.92 6.80 6.34
CA SER A 175 -0.51 6.50 6.43
C SER A 175 -0.92 6.05 7.83
N LEU A 176 -2.20 6.31 8.18
CA LEU A 176 -2.78 5.83 9.43
C LEU A 176 -2.72 4.30 9.58
N ASN A 177 -2.79 3.56 8.48
CA ASN A 177 -2.69 2.11 8.49
C ASN A 177 -1.27 1.66 8.86
N ARG A 178 -0.24 2.30 8.27
CA ARG A 178 1.16 2.03 8.60
C ARG A 178 1.48 2.45 10.03
N GLN A 179 1.01 3.62 10.46
CA GLN A 179 1.12 4.05 11.85
C GLN A 179 0.47 3.06 12.81
N SER A 180 -0.78 2.62 12.54
CA SER A 180 -1.48 1.64 13.37
C SER A 180 -0.77 0.28 13.36
N ALA A 181 -0.22 -0.12 12.22
CA ALA A 181 0.53 -1.36 12.09
C ALA A 181 1.75 -1.41 13.02
N ILE A 182 2.39 -0.26 13.29
CA ILE A 182 3.62 -0.17 14.09
C ILE A 182 3.32 0.24 15.54
N THR A 183 2.37 1.18 15.76
CA THR A 183 2.16 1.82 17.07
C THR A 183 1.03 1.22 17.90
N SER A 184 0.28 0.25 17.38
CA SER A 184 -0.82 -0.37 18.12
C SER A 184 -0.30 -1.06 19.38
N LYS A 185 -0.90 -0.71 20.56
CA LYS A 185 -0.56 -1.31 21.85
C LYS A 185 -0.99 -2.78 21.96
N GLN A 186 -1.87 -3.26 21.08
CA GLN A 186 -2.43 -4.61 21.05
C GLN A 186 -1.88 -5.43 19.87
N LYS A 187 -0.61 -5.32 19.58
CA LYS A 187 0.01 -6.16 18.56
C LYS A 187 0.25 -7.57 19.12
N VAL A 188 -0.64 -8.47 18.79
CA VAL A 188 -0.51 -9.91 19.09
C VAL A 188 0.67 -10.54 18.32
N ASN A 189 1.08 -9.91 17.20
CA ASN A 189 2.10 -10.45 16.27
C ASN A 189 3.48 -9.78 16.40
N GLN A 190 3.82 -9.23 17.56
CA GLN A 190 5.17 -8.68 17.77
C GLN A 190 6.18 -9.82 17.91
N TYR A 191 7.31 -9.69 17.23
CA TYR A 191 8.48 -10.51 17.47
C TYR A 191 9.29 -9.88 18.61
N ASP A 192 9.69 -10.66 19.60
CA ASP A 192 10.53 -10.21 20.73
C ASP A 192 10.06 -8.87 21.36
N ARG A 193 8.75 -8.70 21.53
CA ARG A 193 8.13 -7.47 22.04
C ARG A 193 8.50 -6.17 21.31
N LYS A 194 9.19 -6.26 20.16
CA LYS A 194 9.58 -5.10 19.35
C LYS A 194 8.44 -4.64 18.44
N LYS A 195 8.01 -3.39 18.59
CA LYS A 195 6.88 -2.83 17.83
C LYS A 195 7.13 -2.76 16.33
N TRP A 196 8.39 -2.66 15.93
CA TRP A 196 8.83 -2.55 14.55
C TRP A 196 9.19 -3.90 13.90
N VAL A 197 9.01 -5.02 14.62
CA VAL A 197 9.16 -6.38 14.08
C VAL A 197 7.84 -7.13 14.23
N THR A 198 7.36 -7.71 13.14
CA THR A 198 6.02 -8.33 13.06
C THR A 198 6.14 -9.76 12.54
N LYS A 199 5.60 -10.71 13.29
CA LYS A 199 5.40 -12.08 12.80
C LYS A 199 4.27 -12.07 11.75
N LYS A 200 4.57 -12.52 10.57
CA LYS A 200 3.65 -12.73 9.46
C LYS A 200 3.33 -14.23 9.34
N ASP A 201 2.43 -14.56 8.43
CA ASP A 201 2.16 -15.96 8.10
C ASP A 201 3.34 -16.50 7.27
N GLY A 202 4.15 -17.37 7.88
CA GLY A 202 5.31 -17.99 7.26
C GLY A 202 6.60 -17.16 7.24
N TYR A 203 6.64 -15.92 7.75
CA TYR A 203 7.88 -15.12 7.81
C TYR A 203 7.83 -14.01 8.87
N VAL A 204 8.97 -13.37 9.12
CA VAL A 204 9.08 -12.18 9.98
C VAL A 204 9.36 -10.94 9.13
N ALA A 205 8.69 -9.82 9.40
CA ALA A 205 8.94 -8.54 8.76
C ALA A 205 9.45 -7.51 9.76
N ALA A 206 10.48 -6.75 9.40
CA ALA A 206 11.04 -5.69 10.23
C ALA A 206 11.06 -4.34 9.48
N TYR A 207 10.84 -3.25 10.23
CA TYR A 207 10.68 -1.89 9.70
C TYR A 207 11.71 -0.95 10.33
N PRO A 208 12.99 -1.01 9.94
CA PRO A 208 14.07 -0.33 10.67
C PRO A 208 13.99 1.19 10.66
N ILE A 209 13.35 1.79 9.64
CA ILE A 209 13.20 3.24 9.47
C ILE A 209 11.76 3.73 9.73
N TYR A 210 10.97 3.00 10.52
CA TYR A 210 9.54 3.29 10.69
C TYR A 210 9.23 4.67 11.26
N ASP A 211 10.14 5.28 11.99
CA ASP A 211 10.03 6.58 12.66
C ASP A 211 10.62 7.76 11.85
N TRP A 212 11.19 7.48 10.69
CA TRP A 212 11.77 8.49 9.80
C TRP A 212 10.70 9.35 9.12
N ASN A 213 11.08 10.59 8.80
CA ASN A 213 10.37 11.45 7.85
C ASN A 213 11.01 11.32 6.46
N SER A 214 10.34 11.86 5.43
CA SER A 214 10.89 11.85 4.07
C SER A 214 12.20 12.66 3.94
N SER A 215 12.38 13.70 4.75
CA SER A 215 13.63 14.46 4.80
C SER A 215 14.81 13.65 5.31
N ASP A 216 14.57 12.70 6.22
CA ASP A 216 15.65 11.90 6.83
C ASP A 216 16.29 10.98 5.79
N ASP A 217 15.50 10.47 4.81
CA ASP A 217 16.03 9.67 3.69
C ASP A 217 17.05 10.47 2.87
N TRP A 218 16.74 11.72 2.54
CA TRP A 218 17.61 12.60 1.75
C TRP A 218 18.87 13.01 2.51
N VAL A 219 18.72 13.30 3.80
CA VAL A 219 19.86 13.61 4.66
C VAL A 219 20.80 12.41 4.78
N ALA A 220 20.25 11.20 4.93
CA ALA A 220 21.05 9.98 4.98
C ALA A 220 21.81 9.74 3.66
N ASN A 221 21.10 9.77 2.51
CA ASN A 221 21.71 9.62 1.20
C ASN A 221 22.84 10.61 0.97
N ALA A 222 22.62 11.91 1.29
CA ALA A 222 23.62 12.96 1.11
C ALA A 222 24.84 12.78 2.03
N ARG A 223 24.62 12.43 3.30
CA ARG A 223 25.72 12.26 4.28
C ARG A 223 26.57 11.03 4.03
N GLN A 224 25.94 9.95 3.57
CA GLN A 224 26.64 8.69 3.31
C GLN A 224 27.16 8.56 1.88
N GLY A 225 26.76 9.49 0.99
CA GLY A 225 27.09 9.40 -0.43
C GLY A 225 26.46 8.19 -1.11
N TRP A 226 25.33 7.73 -0.63
CA TRP A 226 24.65 6.56 -1.19
C TRP A 226 24.03 6.83 -2.55
N PRO A 227 24.07 5.86 -3.47
CA PRO A 227 23.34 5.97 -4.72
C PRO A 227 21.83 5.98 -4.46
N TYR A 228 21.11 6.81 -5.21
CA TYR A 228 19.66 6.90 -5.15
C TYR A 228 19.06 7.07 -6.54
N ASN A 229 17.74 6.91 -6.64
CA ASN A 229 17.00 7.05 -7.88
C ASN A 229 16.86 8.53 -8.28
N HIS A 230 17.62 8.98 -9.30
CA HIS A 230 17.60 10.36 -9.77
C HIS A 230 16.27 10.81 -10.42
N LEU A 231 15.31 9.91 -10.61
CA LEU A 231 13.95 10.29 -10.94
C LEU A 231 13.36 11.29 -9.93
N TYR A 232 13.75 11.18 -8.66
CA TYR A 232 13.30 12.10 -7.61
C TYR A 232 13.75 13.55 -7.85
N ASP A 233 14.91 13.76 -8.46
CA ASP A 233 15.40 15.10 -8.82
C ASP A 233 14.48 15.75 -9.85
N LEU A 234 14.07 14.97 -10.88
CA LEU A 234 13.13 15.44 -11.89
C LEU A 234 11.73 15.68 -11.32
N MET A 235 11.28 14.84 -10.40
CA MET A 235 10.01 15.06 -9.68
C MET A 235 10.05 16.36 -8.87
N TYR A 236 11.17 16.64 -8.20
CA TYR A 236 11.37 17.89 -7.46
C TYR A 236 11.34 19.10 -8.38
N GLN A 237 12.08 19.07 -9.49
CA GLN A 237 12.08 20.10 -10.51
C GLN A 237 10.70 20.33 -11.12
N ALA A 238 9.89 19.27 -11.25
CA ALA A 238 8.50 19.34 -11.69
C ALA A 238 7.52 19.87 -10.61
N GLY A 239 8.02 20.27 -9.42
CA GLY A 239 7.23 20.86 -8.34
C GLY A 239 6.46 19.84 -7.49
N VAL A 240 6.81 18.56 -7.54
CA VAL A 240 6.21 17.54 -6.65
C VAL A 240 6.75 17.73 -5.24
N LYS A 241 5.87 17.74 -4.26
CA LYS A 241 6.27 17.85 -2.86
C LYS A 241 7.04 16.60 -2.43
N ILE A 242 8.07 16.76 -1.59
CA ILE A 242 8.93 15.66 -1.12
C ILE A 242 8.12 14.49 -0.52
N ASP A 243 7.06 14.77 0.24
CA ASP A 243 6.21 13.74 0.84
C ASP A 243 5.30 13.01 -0.17
N ASP A 244 5.06 13.59 -1.34
CA ASP A 244 4.23 13.05 -2.41
C ASP A 244 5.05 12.30 -3.49
N MET A 245 6.37 12.42 -3.45
CA MET A 245 7.27 11.73 -4.40
C MET A 245 7.30 10.23 -4.11
N ARG A 246 6.83 9.43 -5.06
CA ARG A 246 6.74 7.97 -4.93
C ARG A 246 7.10 7.27 -6.22
N VAL A 247 7.81 6.16 -6.07
CA VAL A 247 7.98 5.14 -7.09
C VAL A 247 7.06 3.98 -6.73
N ALA A 248 6.11 3.69 -7.60
CA ALA A 248 5.10 2.64 -7.39
C ALA A 248 4.51 2.22 -8.74
N SER A 249 3.70 1.15 -8.75
CA SER A 249 2.86 0.82 -9.91
C SER A 249 2.09 2.06 -10.38
N PRO A 250 2.25 2.49 -11.64
CA PRO A 250 1.75 3.77 -12.14
C PRO A 250 0.22 3.87 -12.19
N PHE A 251 -0.47 2.73 -12.22
CA PHE A 251 -1.91 2.68 -12.45
C PHE A 251 -2.74 2.54 -11.18
N ASN A 252 -2.12 2.50 -10.01
CA ASN A 252 -2.85 2.43 -8.75
C ASN A 252 -3.48 3.79 -8.38
N ASP A 253 -4.40 3.79 -7.43
CA ASP A 253 -5.15 4.99 -7.01
C ASP A 253 -4.26 6.14 -6.49
N TYR A 254 -3.10 5.82 -5.94
CA TYR A 254 -2.17 6.84 -5.43
C TYR A 254 -1.29 7.44 -6.52
N ALA A 255 -0.93 6.65 -7.54
CA ALA A 255 0.00 7.07 -8.59
C ALA A 255 -0.69 7.80 -9.74
N LYS A 256 -2.01 7.64 -9.92
CA LYS A 256 -2.72 8.24 -11.06
C LYS A 256 -2.60 9.77 -11.15
N ALA A 257 -2.48 10.45 -10.01
CA ALA A 257 -2.29 11.91 -9.99
C ALA A 257 -0.94 12.34 -10.58
N SER A 258 0.07 11.46 -10.52
CA SER A 258 1.41 11.69 -11.08
C SER A 258 1.62 11.08 -12.47
N LEU A 259 0.63 10.39 -13.03
CA LEU A 259 0.70 9.81 -14.38
C LEU A 259 1.09 10.83 -15.47
N LYS A 260 0.64 12.08 -15.34
CA LYS A 260 1.01 13.15 -16.26
C LYS A 260 2.52 13.41 -16.32
N LEU A 261 3.25 13.09 -15.24
CA LEU A 261 4.69 13.27 -15.19
C LEU A 261 5.43 12.33 -16.16
N TYR A 262 4.85 11.15 -16.47
CA TYR A 262 5.42 10.28 -17.50
C TYR A 262 5.50 10.97 -18.87
N LYS A 263 4.50 11.79 -19.23
CA LYS A 263 4.53 12.54 -20.49
C LYS A 263 5.73 13.48 -20.59
N ALA A 264 6.13 14.08 -19.46
CA ALA A 264 7.22 15.06 -19.41
C ALA A 264 8.58 14.40 -19.17
N ILE A 265 8.64 13.40 -18.29
CA ILE A 265 9.90 12.81 -17.82
C ILE A 265 10.31 11.60 -18.70
N ASP A 266 9.35 10.79 -19.12
CA ASP A 266 9.59 9.53 -19.83
C ASP A 266 8.52 9.29 -20.91
N PRO A 267 8.53 10.08 -22.00
CA PRO A 267 7.53 10.01 -23.06
C PRO A 267 7.53 8.67 -23.81
N ASN A 268 8.66 7.95 -23.85
CA ASN A 268 8.76 6.64 -24.48
C ASN A 268 7.96 5.59 -23.70
N THR A 269 8.18 5.49 -22.40
CA THR A 269 7.39 4.63 -21.50
C THR A 269 5.93 5.03 -21.55
N TRP A 270 5.61 6.34 -21.51
CA TRP A 270 4.26 6.84 -21.64
C TRP A 270 3.52 6.33 -22.87
N SER A 271 4.13 6.44 -24.05
CA SER A 271 3.51 6.01 -25.31
C SER A 271 3.16 4.53 -25.33
N LYS A 272 4.00 3.69 -24.73
CA LYS A 272 3.75 2.24 -24.61
C LYS A 272 2.67 1.94 -23.58
N MET A 273 2.65 2.66 -22.45
CA MET A 273 1.61 2.51 -21.42
C MET A 273 0.21 2.77 -21.95
N ILE A 274 0.01 3.73 -22.86
CA ILE A 274 -1.28 4.02 -23.50
C ILE A 274 -1.80 2.80 -24.24
N GLY A 275 -0.95 2.10 -24.97
CA GLY A 275 -1.34 0.88 -25.69
C GLY A 275 -1.49 -0.35 -24.79
N ARG A 276 -0.92 -0.31 -23.60
CA ARG A 276 -0.84 -1.45 -22.69
C ARG A 276 -2.01 -1.54 -21.72
N VAL A 277 -2.49 -0.39 -21.21
CA VAL A 277 -3.52 -0.33 -20.17
C VAL A 277 -4.59 0.70 -20.52
N ASN A 278 -5.85 0.28 -20.48
CA ASN A 278 -6.99 1.14 -20.82
C ASN A 278 -7.11 2.36 -19.88
N GLY A 279 -7.47 3.51 -20.46
CA GLY A 279 -7.75 4.75 -19.73
C GLY A 279 -6.51 5.52 -19.27
N VAL A 280 -5.30 5.05 -19.57
CA VAL A 280 -4.04 5.71 -19.17
C VAL A 280 -3.94 7.12 -19.73
N ASP A 281 -4.21 7.33 -21.03
CA ASP A 281 -4.13 8.67 -21.65
C ASP A 281 -5.15 9.63 -21.05
N PHE A 282 -6.39 9.19 -20.88
CA PHE A 282 -7.45 9.98 -20.26
C PHE A 282 -7.07 10.35 -18.80
N THR A 283 -6.65 9.37 -18.02
CA THR A 283 -6.23 9.59 -16.62
C THR A 283 -5.01 10.48 -16.52
N GLY A 284 -4.02 10.31 -17.39
CA GLY A 284 -2.82 11.14 -17.43
C GLY A 284 -3.10 12.59 -17.86
N THR A 285 -4.16 12.81 -18.61
CA THR A 285 -4.58 14.16 -19.03
C THR A 285 -5.49 14.83 -18.00
N TYR A 286 -6.42 14.10 -17.42
CA TYR A 286 -7.50 14.65 -16.59
C TYR A 286 -7.50 14.17 -15.14
N GLY A 287 -6.55 13.31 -14.74
CA GLY A 287 -6.56 12.61 -13.44
C GLY A 287 -6.52 13.51 -12.21
N ASP A 288 -5.99 14.73 -12.31
CA ASP A 288 -5.93 15.73 -11.24
C ASP A 288 -6.95 16.88 -11.45
N THR A 289 -7.74 16.84 -12.53
CA THR A 289 -8.72 17.88 -12.85
C THR A 289 -10.09 17.62 -12.22
N LYS A 290 -10.94 18.66 -12.23
CA LYS A 290 -12.33 18.56 -11.80
C LYS A 290 -13.20 17.64 -12.70
N ILE A 291 -12.75 17.32 -13.90
CA ILE A 291 -13.43 16.42 -14.85
C ILE A 291 -13.47 14.99 -14.32
N MET A 292 -12.40 14.54 -13.63
CA MET A 292 -12.40 13.30 -12.84
C MET A 292 -13.17 13.44 -11.52
N GLY A 293 -13.79 14.50 -11.32
CA GLY A 293 -15.04 14.97 -10.67
C GLY A 293 -15.33 14.61 -9.25
N TRP A 294 -14.41 14.05 -8.50
CA TRP A 294 -14.73 13.51 -7.18
C TRP A 294 -14.84 14.51 -6.02
N ARG A 295 -14.35 15.73 -6.18
CA ARG A 295 -14.39 16.73 -5.09
C ARG A 295 -15.76 17.40 -4.97
N LYS A 296 -16.53 17.47 -6.08
CA LYS A 296 -17.88 18.01 -6.13
C LYS A 296 -18.69 17.22 -7.15
N ILE A 297 -18.97 15.95 -6.84
CA ILE A 297 -19.89 15.17 -7.69
C ILE A 297 -21.30 15.78 -7.58
N GLN A 298 -21.98 15.85 -8.70
CA GLN A 298 -23.38 16.19 -8.79
C GLN A 298 -24.16 14.96 -9.25
N LYS A 299 -25.32 14.78 -8.70
CA LYS A 299 -26.29 13.79 -9.18
C LYS A 299 -27.26 14.48 -10.15
N PRO A 300 -27.86 13.73 -11.08
CA PRO A 300 -28.92 14.25 -11.92
C PRO A 300 -30.09 14.79 -11.07
N ASP A 301 -30.78 15.81 -11.58
CA ASP A 301 -31.98 16.34 -10.93
C ASP A 301 -33.04 15.23 -10.79
N GLY A 302 -33.74 15.23 -9.69
CA GLY A 302 -34.77 14.23 -9.39
C GLY A 302 -34.24 12.90 -8.85
N PHE A 303 -32.91 12.64 -8.86
CA PHE A 303 -32.33 11.43 -8.28
C PHE A 303 -32.00 11.66 -6.81
N THR A 304 -32.18 10.60 -5.99
CA THR A 304 -31.45 10.44 -4.71
C THR A 304 -30.05 9.92 -5.00
N TRP A 305 -29.09 10.07 -4.04
CA TRP A 305 -27.77 9.47 -4.18
C TRP A 305 -27.83 7.93 -4.25
N LYS A 306 -28.83 7.33 -3.57
CA LYS A 306 -29.11 5.90 -3.65
C LYS A 306 -29.47 5.46 -5.07
N GLN A 307 -30.41 6.17 -5.71
CA GLN A 307 -30.80 5.89 -7.09
C GLN A 307 -29.65 6.10 -8.06
N TYR A 308 -28.90 7.19 -7.88
CA TYR A 308 -27.75 7.48 -8.73
C TYR A 308 -26.63 6.45 -8.58
N MET A 309 -26.41 5.95 -7.36
CA MET A 309 -25.46 4.86 -7.14
C MET A 309 -25.83 3.59 -7.93
N TYR A 310 -27.10 3.19 -7.91
CA TYR A 310 -27.55 2.03 -8.68
C TYR A 310 -27.45 2.26 -10.19
N PHE A 311 -27.82 3.44 -10.65
CA PHE A 311 -27.62 3.84 -12.04
C PHE A 311 -26.15 3.70 -12.47
N LEU A 312 -25.23 4.24 -11.67
CA LEU A 312 -23.79 4.12 -11.93
C LEU A 312 -23.33 2.65 -11.94
N LEU A 313 -23.82 1.82 -11.02
CA LEU A 313 -23.50 0.40 -10.98
C LEU A 313 -23.99 -0.32 -12.25
N ASP A 314 -25.14 0.06 -12.80
CA ASP A 314 -25.70 -0.56 -14.01
C ASP A 314 -24.91 -0.19 -15.29
N THR A 315 -24.09 0.86 -15.25
CA THR A 315 -23.17 1.21 -16.34
C THR A 315 -21.86 0.44 -16.33
N LEU A 316 -21.58 -0.34 -15.27
CA LEU A 316 -20.32 -1.06 -15.10
C LEU A 316 -20.39 -2.50 -15.63
N PRO A 317 -19.24 -3.06 -16.04
CA PRO A 317 -19.12 -4.51 -16.27
C PRO A 317 -19.58 -5.32 -15.04
N GLU A 318 -20.23 -6.44 -15.28
CA GLU A 318 -20.88 -7.22 -14.21
C GLU A 318 -19.92 -7.61 -13.07
N GLU A 319 -18.69 -8.03 -13.36
CA GLU A 319 -17.69 -8.36 -12.33
C GLU A 319 -17.39 -7.15 -11.41
N THR A 320 -17.21 -5.98 -11.99
CA THR A 320 -16.94 -4.75 -11.25
C THR A 320 -18.15 -4.33 -10.42
N LYS A 321 -19.36 -4.40 -10.99
CA LYS A 321 -20.64 -4.16 -10.31
C LYS A 321 -20.79 -5.09 -9.10
N GLN A 322 -20.56 -6.39 -9.27
CA GLN A 322 -20.64 -7.38 -8.18
C GLN A 322 -19.62 -7.12 -7.07
N ASN A 323 -18.40 -6.67 -7.40
CA ASN A 323 -17.42 -6.26 -6.40
C ASN A 323 -17.94 -5.12 -5.53
N TYR A 324 -18.49 -4.05 -6.13
CA TYR A 324 -19.07 -2.92 -5.38
C TYR A 324 -20.29 -3.34 -4.54
N LEU A 325 -21.20 -4.14 -5.09
CA LEU A 325 -22.36 -4.65 -4.35
C LEU A 325 -21.94 -5.51 -3.14
N LYS A 326 -20.92 -6.35 -3.29
CA LYS A 326 -20.36 -7.15 -2.20
C LYS A 326 -19.76 -6.26 -1.09
N LYS A 327 -19.04 -5.20 -1.47
CA LYS A 327 -18.50 -4.20 -0.53
C LYS A 327 -19.63 -3.46 0.18
N LEU A 328 -20.62 -2.98 -0.53
CA LEU A 328 -21.79 -2.30 0.03
C LEU A 328 -22.52 -3.20 1.05
N LYS A 329 -22.81 -4.45 0.68
CA LYS A 329 -23.45 -5.44 1.56
C LYS A 329 -22.64 -5.68 2.86
N ALA A 330 -21.32 -5.81 2.72
CA ALA A 330 -20.43 -5.99 3.88
C ALA A 330 -20.41 -4.77 4.80
N SER A 331 -20.40 -3.55 4.23
CA SER A 331 -20.45 -2.32 5.00
C SER A 331 -21.78 -2.12 5.72
N LYS A 332 -22.91 -2.32 5.05
CA LYS A 332 -24.23 -2.27 5.69
C LYS A 332 -24.33 -3.23 6.87
N LYS A 333 -23.85 -4.48 6.69
CA LYS A 333 -23.80 -5.46 7.80
C LYS A 333 -22.95 -4.95 8.97
N SER A 334 -21.81 -4.32 8.70
CA SER A 334 -20.93 -3.76 9.73
C SER A 334 -21.62 -2.63 10.52
N TRP A 335 -22.34 -1.73 9.83
CA TRP A 335 -23.02 -0.60 10.46
C TRP A 335 -24.25 -0.97 11.25
N ARG A 336 -24.92 -2.07 10.92
CA ARG A 336 -25.98 -2.65 11.76
C ARG A 336 -25.46 -3.20 13.07
N VAL A 337 -24.21 -3.68 13.11
CA VAL A 337 -23.54 -4.08 14.36
C VAL A 337 -23.12 -2.85 15.18
N GLY A 338 -22.78 -1.76 14.48
CA GLY A 338 -22.44 -0.47 15.06
C GLY A 338 -20.99 -0.06 14.92
N GLY A 339 -20.78 1.25 14.94
CA GLY A 339 -19.47 1.90 14.89
C GLY A 339 -19.32 2.97 15.95
N ALA A 340 -18.17 2.99 16.65
CA ALA A 340 -17.91 3.96 17.73
C ALA A 340 -17.66 5.37 17.17
N ARG A 341 -18.40 6.39 17.66
CA ARG A 341 -18.29 7.80 17.26
C ARG A 341 -18.19 8.71 18.49
N ASP A 342 -17.56 9.86 18.29
CA ASP A 342 -17.51 10.92 19.30
C ASP A 342 -18.86 11.65 19.38
N GLN A 343 -19.12 12.28 20.52
CA GLN A 343 -20.42 12.95 20.80
C GLN A 343 -20.70 14.10 19.81
N LYS A 344 -19.65 14.81 19.33
CA LYS A 344 -19.82 15.87 18.34
C LYS A 344 -20.40 15.32 17.04
N THR A 345 -19.85 14.21 16.54
CA THR A 345 -20.35 13.54 15.33
C THR A 345 -21.78 13.02 15.52
N ILE A 346 -22.10 12.49 16.71
CA ILE A 346 -23.45 11.98 17.01
C ILE A 346 -24.44 13.15 17.04
N GLN A 347 -24.09 14.26 17.70
CA GLN A 347 -24.96 15.43 17.76
C GLN A 347 -25.24 16.01 16.37
N GLN A 348 -24.21 16.15 15.52
CA GLN A 348 -24.39 16.60 14.13
C GLN A 348 -25.36 15.69 13.36
N LEU A 349 -25.29 14.37 13.55
CA LEU A 349 -26.21 13.43 12.89
C LEU A 349 -27.64 13.60 13.38
N VAL A 350 -27.85 13.83 14.69
CA VAL A 350 -29.17 14.09 15.27
C VAL A 350 -29.74 15.40 14.73
N ASP A 351 -28.91 16.46 14.65
CA ASP A 351 -29.30 17.77 14.14
C ASP A 351 -29.67 17.71 12.66
N GLU A 352 -29.04 16.81 11.86
CA GLU A 352 -29.39 16.54 10.47
C GLU A 352 -30.65 15.65 10.31
N GLY A 353 -31.28 15.20 11.41
CA GLY A 353 -32.40 14.28 11.39
C GLY A 353 -32.05 12.87 10.87
N ALA A 354 -30.78 12.47 10.97
CA ALA A 354 -30.34 11.16 10.52
C ALA A 354 -30.92 10.04 11.44
N PRO A 355 -31.35 8.90 10.86
CA PRO A 355 -31.92 7.78 11.63
C PRO A 355 -30.80 6.99 12.33
N VAL A 356 -30.21 7.60 13.36
CA VAL A 356 -29.13 7.02 14.15
C VAL A 356 -29.71 6.27 15.34
N ILE A 357 -29.33 5.01 15.50
CA ILE A 357 -29.69 4.20 16.67
C ILE A 357 -28.54 4.29 17.66
N ARG A 358 -28.77 4.90 18.82
CA ARG A 358 -27.83 4.99 19.93
C ARG A 358 -27.92 3.72 20.78
N THR A 359 -26.78 3.05 21.02
CA THR A 359 -26.78 1.79 21.78
C THR A 359 -26.52 1.97 23.27
N GLY A 360 -26.12 3.17 23.70
CA GLY A 360 -25.65 3.44 25.06
C GLY A 360 -24.33 2.76 25.42
N LYS A 361 -23.77 1.95 24.54
CA LYS A 361 -22.49 1.25 24.77
C LYS A 361 -21.33 2.18 24.45
N THR A 362 -20.41 2.31 25.39
CA THR A 362 -19.17 3.07 25.20
C THR A 362 -18.06 2.17 24.71
N ASN A 363 -17.24 2.67 23.77
CA ASN A 363 -16.04 2.01 23.31
C ASN A 363 -14.82 2.88 23.59
N ASN A 364 -14.10 2.54 24.64
CA ASN A 364 -12.95 3.29 25.16
C ASN A 364 -11.63 2.96 24.46
N ARG A 365 -11.64 2.43 23.22
CA ARG A 365 -10.43 2.27 22.42
C ARG A 365 -9.85 3.64 22.05
N GLY A 366 -8.98 4.16 22.92
CA GLY A 366 -8.36 5.48 22.83
C GLY A 366 -8.80 6.43 23.92
N LYS A 367 -8.15 7.62 24.01
CA LYS A 367 -8.37 8.64 25.08
C LYS A 367 -9.72 9.38 25.03
N LYS A 368 -10.66 9.00 24.14
CA LYS A 368 -11.98 9.66 23.98
C LYS A 368 -13.07 8.63 24.16
N ASN A 369 -13.98 8.90 25.09
CA ASN A 369 -15.24 8.16 25.22
C ASN A 369 -16.02 8.29 23.90
N LYS A 370 -16.17 7.17 23.19
CA LYS A 370 -16.95 7.08 21.97
C LYS A 370 -18.15 6.19 22.24
N GLU A 371 -19.31 6.64 21.82
CA GLU A 371 -20.53 5.84 21.86
C GLU A 371 -20.64 5.00 20.58
N VAL A 372 -21.16 3.79 20.72
CA VAL A 372 -21.46 2.92 19.57
C VAL A 372 -22.83 3.30 19.03
N ILE A 373 -22.87 3.69 17.77
CA ILE A 373 -24.10 4.00 17.03
C ILE A 373 -24.31 2.99 15.90
N GLN A 374 -25.56 2.75 15.53
CA GLN A 374 -25.97 1.82 14.48
C GLN A 374 -26.78 2.54 13.41
N PHE A 375 -26.76 1.99 12.21
CA PHE A 375 -27.58 2.41 11.07
C PHE A 375 -28.17 1.16 10.41
N ASP A 376 -29.47 1.18 10.13
CA ASP A 376 -30.13 0.12 9.36
C ASP A 376 -29.77 0.16 7.90
N ASP A 377 -29.65 1.36 7.34
CA ASP A 377 -29.23 1.61 5.95
C ASP A 377 -28.25 2.80 5.90
N TYR A 378 -27.71 3.07 4.73
CA TYR A 378 -26.89 4.24 4.47
C TYR A 378 -27.74 5.51 4.42
N LEU A 379 -27.15 6.61 4.89
CA LEU A 379 -27.70 7.94 4.63
C LEU A 379 -27.55 8.28 3.13
N ASP A 380 -28.43 9.07 2.59
CA ASP A 380 -28.30 9.55 1.22
C ASP A 380 -27.07 10.47 1.09
N ASP A 381 -26.97 11.49 1.95
CA ASP A 381 -25.84 12.40 2.09
C ASP A 381 -25.66 12.83 3.56
N THR A 382 -24.64 13.61 3.88
CA THR A 382 -24.42 14.26 5.18
C THR A 382 -23.48 15.45 5.02
N THR A 383 -23.59 16.45 5.88
CA THR A 383 -22.67 17.60 5.95
C THR A 383 -21.39 17.29 6.73
N ILE A 384 -21.30 16.11 7.36
CA ILE A 384 -20.10 15.70 8.13
C ILE A 384 -18.90 15.53 7.20
N ASP A 385 -17.87 16.35 7.38
CA ASP A 385 -16.66 16.35 6.57
C ASP A 385 -15.85 15.05 6.66
N ASN A 386 -15.84 14.40 7.80
CA ASN A 386 -15.11 13.15 7.98
C ASN A 386 -15.84 11.98 7.34
N PHE A 387 -15.48 11.70 6.10
CA PHE A 387 -16.09 10.65 5.28
C PHE A 387 -16.07 9.24 5.90
N LYS A 388 -15.16 8.98 6.86
CA LYS A 388 -15.10 7.70 7.59
C LYS A 388 -16.03 7.65 8.80
N ALA A 389 -16.65 8.77 9.15
CA ALA A 389 -17.48 8.86 10.34
C ALA A 389 -18.84 8.20 10.16
N VAL A 390 -19.43 8.29 8.97
CA VAL A 390 -20.78 7.79 8.69
C VAL A 390 -20.88 7.19 7.29
N PRO A 391 -21.76 6.20 7.07
CA PRO A 391 -21.99 5.61 5.76
C PRO A 391 -22.96 6.47 4.92
N THR A 392 -22.60 6.81 3.69
CA THR A 392 -23.52 7.50 2.76
C THR A 392 -23.48 6.92 1.36
N TYR A 393 -24.60 6.98 0.66
CA TYR A 393 -24.71 6.58 -0.75
C TYR A 393 -23.88 7.50 -1.66
N LYS A 394 -23.83 8.80 -1.37
CA LYS A 394 -22.93 9.74 -2.08
C LYS A 394 -21.48 9.30 -2.07
N ARG A 395 -20.99 8.77 -0.95
CA ARG A 395 -19.61 8.25 -0.87
C ARG A 395 -19.42 7.00 -1.71
N MET A 396 -20.43 6.16 -1.81
CA MET A 396 -20.38 5.01 -2.71
C MET A 396 -20.34 5.48 -4.18
N CYS A 397 -21.10 6.49 -4.55
CA CYS A 397 -20.98 7.13 -5.86
C CYS A 397 -19.57 7.65 -6.12
N ILE A 398 -18.94 8.27 -5.12
CA ILE A 398 -17.54 8.71 -5.22
C ILE A 398 -16.60 7.51 -5.45
N CYS A 399 -16.77 6.40 -4.74
CA CYS A 399 -15.96 5.18 -4.97
C CYS A 399 -16.10 4.70 -6.43
N ILE A 400 -17.31 4.62 -6.95
CA ILE A 400 -17.59 4.15 -8.31
C ILE A 400 -16.96 5.12 -9.33
N MET A 401 -17.24 6.41 -9.23
CA MET A 401 -16.75 7.43 -10.17
C MET A 401 -15.22 7.56 -10.15
N LYS A 402 -14.57 7.25 -9.01
CA LYS A 402 -13.11 7.20 -8.88
C LYS A 402 -12.49 5.88 -9.29
N ASN A 403 -13.29 4.90 -9.64
CA ASN A 403 -12.84 3.52 -9.79
C ASN A 403 -12.06 3.00 -8.55
N ASP A 404 -12.51 3.40 -7.36
CA ASP A 404 -11.97 2.89 -6.09
C ASP A 404 -12.60 1.54 -5.76
N THR A 405 -12.14 0.49 -6.44
CA THR A 405 -12.67 -0.88 -6.29
C THR A 405 -12.48 -1.43 -4.90
N THR A 406 -11.56 -0.85 -4.11
CA THR A 406 -11.32 -1.21 -2.70
C THR A 406 -12.28 -0.50 -1.75
N CYS A 407 -13.02 0.51 -2.21
CA CYS A 407 -13.94 1.33 -1.43
C CYS A 407 -13.30 2.01 -0.22
N LYS A 408 -12.09 2.56 -0.37
CA LYS A 408 -11.37 3.29 0.70
C LYS A 408 -12.16 4.48 1.24
N TYR A 409 -12.92 5.14 0.35
CA TYR A 409 -13.82 6.25 0.73
C TYR A 409 -14.98 5.83 1.62
N MET A 410 -15.31 4.53 1.65
CA MET A 410 -16.29 3.95 2.57
C MET A 410 -15.68 3.45 3.88
N GLY A 411 -14.39 3.67 4.08
CA GLY A 411 -13.68 3.23 5.29
C GLY A 411 -13.28 1.75 5.29
N PHE A 412 -13.37 1.06 4.16
CA PHE A 412 -12.83 -0.28 4.03
C PHE A 412 -11.29 -0.22 4.03
N ALA A 413 -10.71 -0.61 5.15
CA ALA A 413 -9.26 -0.68 5.31
C ALA A 413 -8.72 -2.11 5.16
N GLN A 414 -9.59 -3.14 5.19
CA GLN A 414 -9.18 -4.55 5.19
C GLN A 414 -10.12 -5.41 4.35
N THR A 415 -9.57 -6.36 3.60
CA THR A 415 -10.32 -7.39 2.89
C THR A 415 -10.85 -8.45 3.86
N LYS A 416 -11.84 -9.24 3.44
CA LYS A 416 -12.33 -10.38 4.24
C LYS A 416 -11.23 -11.41 4.51
N ALA A 417 -10.29 -11.58 3.58
CA ALA A 417 -9.13 -12.45 3.76
C ALA A 417 -8.22 -11.94 4.90
N GLU A 418 -7.95 -10.63 4.95
CA GLU A 418 -7.19 -10.01 6.03
C GLU A 418 -7.91 -10.11 7.37
N ILE A 419 -9.25 -9.95 7.39
CA ILE A 419 -10.05 -10.13 8.60
C ILE A 419 -10.05 -11.59 9.03
N LYS A 420 -10.12 -12.55 8.10
CA LYS A 420 -10.07 -14.00 8.40
C LYS A 420 -8.68 -14.41 8.89
N LYS A 421 -7.60 -13.95 8.23
CA LYS A 421 -6.21 -14.12 8.72
C LYS A 421 -6.04 -13.56 10.13
N ARG A 422 -6.59 -12.38 10.40
CA ARG A 422 -6.54 -11.75 11.72
C ARG A 422 -7.34 -12.50 12.77
N LYS A 423 -8.54 -12.99 12.45
CA LYS A 423 -9.34 -13.84 13.35
C LYS A 423 -8.64 -15.15 13.66
N HIS A 424 -8.14 -15.83 12.65
CA HIS A 424 -7.41 -17.08 12.82
C HIS A 424 -6.11 -16.90 13.64
N ALA A 425 -5.40 -15.81 13.41
CA ALA A 425 -4.26 -15.44 14.26
C ALA A 425 -4.68 -15.18 15.72
N ILE A 426 -5.78 -14.47 15.95
CA ILE A 426 -6.30 -14.22 17.31
C ILE A 426 -6.73 -15.54 17.97
N GLU A 427 -7.46 -16.39 17.27
CA GLU A 427 -7.92 -17.70 17.77
C GLU A 427 -6.74 -18.62 18.08
N LYS A 428 -5.71 -18.66 17.21
CA LYS A 428 -4.49 -19.46 17.42
C LYS A 428 -3.71 -19.04 18.67
N TYR A 429 -3.75 -17.75 19.03
CA TYR A 429 -3.02 -17.22 20.19
C TYR A 429 -3.86 -17.03 21.45
N GLN A 430 -5.18 -17.04 21.37
CA GLN A 430 -6.06 -17.09 22.56
C GLN A 430 -6.00 -18.42 23.30
N ASN A 431 -5.63 -19.50 22.62
CA ASN A 431 -5.46 -20.83 23.22
C ASN A 431 -4.05 -21.06 23.81
N ILE A 432 -3.18 -20.06 23.83
CA ILE A 432 -1.81 -20.12 24.35
C ILE A 432 -1.67 -19.25 25.62
N LEU A 433 -2.71 -18.50 25.97
CA LEU A 433 -2.87 -17.76 27.25
C LEU A 433 -3.84 -18.51 28.15
#